data_8464e647ce2af83fb01f1290a1fb26ac
#
_entry.id   8464e647ce2af83fb01f1290a1fb26ac
#
_cell.length_a   1.000
_cell.length_b   1.000
_cell.length_c   1.000
_cell.angle_alpha   90.00
_cell.angle_beta   90.00
_cell.angle_gamma   90.00
#
_symmetry.space_group_name_H-M   'P 1'
#
loop_
_entity.id
_entity.type
_entity.pdbx_description
1 polymer ?
#
loop_
_entity_poly.entity_id
_entity_poly.type
_entity_poly.pdbx_seq_one_letter_code
_entity_poly.pdbx_strand_id
1 'polypeptide(L)'
;MRFKKSASVLLSAALVLGVYSTNPISSEAAATEQVLAGSNRHSTAVQVSQKGWSSAENVVLVNDSAIADALAATPLAEELNAPILLTDKNKLNSTTKSEIERLGAKNIYLIGGESVLSDNLSAEISGRTYRISGSSREKTALAIAKKINELNPVKTIAVVNGTTGLADAVSIASVAAEKGMAIILSNPKSGVALSKEFIYSNGIEKSYVIGGDKAVPNYVMSSLPEAERVSGSNRNDTNAKVIENFYPSNSLNNIYVAKNGSKNTGQLIDALAVGVLAAKNSSPVLIVSNSLSSSQRNVVGSKEIGIVTRVGGNGNESAFEEVKELQGIKPAELKLPTNALTTWYIKYKGTGENGNKNNYYSYGDYYRISTNYIKGYDDPIKYKVTKIENNTYYLDFYYHHEYGDGLEKHKFIFNGNTLLDYIYKNGKYISNITLYKNITIPDYAYRDYYRDDDICLSIDENYMTIFGFKFKYELTDYRYPYYNDFIVKTVGHNPPLYLYMHQWGNKVEICFATADDYENSADNPWVPIATFSTSPLSTEILGDVNEIPPGSVMIY
;
A
#
# COMPACT_ATOMS: atom_id res chain seq x y z
N MET A 1 26.04 10.51 -73.01
CA MET A 1 24.78 10.07 -73.55
C MET A 1 23.73 10.24 -72.44
N ARG A 2 22.93 11.30 -72.44
CA ARG A 2 21.58 11.42 -73.04
C ARG A 2 20.73 10.18 -72.70
N PHE A 3 19.57 10.20 -72.04
CA PHE A 3 18.36 11.01 -72.04
C PHE A 3 17.46 10.47 -70.93
N LYS A 4 16.40 10.96 -70.42
CA LYS A 4 15.46 12.09 -70.50
C LYS A 4 14.44 11.98 -69.39
N LYS A 5 13.92 13.08 -68.99
CA LYS A 5 12.77 13.34 -68.13
C LYS A 5 11.49 12.63 -68.59
N SER A 6 10.62 12.28 -67.66
CA SER A 6 9.18 12.41 -67.88
C SER A 6 8.49 12.80 -66.59
N ALA A 7 7.86 13.93 -66.61
CA ALA A 7 6.93 14.42 -65.59
C ALA A 7 5.55 13.81 -65.87
N SER A 8 4.83 13.46 -64.84
CA SER A 8 3.38 13.25 -64.93
C SER A 8 2.73 14.08 -63.82
N VAL A 9 1.99 15.06 -64.27
CA VAL A 9 1.02 15.86 -63.56
C VAL A 9 -0.19 15.02 -63.29
N LEU A 10 -0.66 14.90 -62.05
CA LEU A 10 -2.00 14.44 -61.71
C LEU A 10 -2.69 15.38 -60.75
N LEU A 11 -3.79 15.77 -61.19
CA LEU A 11 -4.81 16.74 -60.86
C LEU A 11 -5.31 16.66 -59.44
N SER A 12 -5.40 17.82 -58.80
CA SER A 12 -6.02 18.06 -57.50
C SER A 12 -7.53 17.86 -57.54
N ALA A 13 -8.02 17.03 -56.65
CA ALA A 13 -9.43 17.09 -56.21
C ALA A 13 -9.41 17.48 -54.74
N ALA A 14 -9.74 18.73 -54.49
CA ALA A 14 -9.92 19.26 -53.14
C ALA A 14 -11.25 18.72 -52.58
N LEU A 15 -11.20 17.77 -51.67
CA LEU A 15 -12.32 17.41 -50.81
C LEU A 15 -12.17 18.19 -49.51
N VAL A 16 -12.95 19.26 -49.32
CA VAL A 16 -13.09 19.97 -48.08
C VAL A 16 -13.90 19.09 -47.11
N LEU A 17 -13.21 18.26 -46.36
CA LEU A 17 -13.77 17.64 -45.16
C LEU A 17 -13.43 18.58 -43.99
N GLY A 18 -14.47 19.16 -43.41
CA GLY A 18 -14.38 19.93 -42.18
C GLY A 18 -13.77 19.07 -41.08
N VAL A 19 -12.48 19.34 -40.79
CA VAL A 19 -11.83 18.83 -39.60
C VAL A 19 -12.45 19.58 -38.43
N TYR A 20 -13.43 18.97 -37.77
CA TYR A 20 -13.70 19.29 -36.37
C TYR A 20 -12.39 18.93 -35.64
N SER A 21 -11.62 19.94 -35.32
CA SER A 21 -10.51 19.86 -34.38
C SER A 21 -11.13 19.52 -33.01
N THR A 22 -11.32 18.23 -32.75
CA THR A 22 -11.38 17.76 -31.38
C THR A 22 -9.97 17.97 -30.83
N ASN A 23 -9.79 19.05 -30.09
CA ASN A 23 -8.61 19.14 -29.23
C ASN A 23 -8.53 17.80 -28.49
N PRO A 24 -7.43 17.04 -28.58
CA PRO A 24 -7.25 15.93 -27.68
C PRO A 24 -7.28 16.60 -26.29
N ILE A 25 -8.27 16.25 -25.49
CA ILE A 25 -8.18 16.44 -24.05
C ILE A 25 -6.96 15.61 -23.69
N SER A 26 -5.81 16.27 -23.52
CA SER A 26 -4.66 15.65 -22.88
C SER A 26 -5.18 15.20 -21.53
N SER A 27 -5.42 13.94 -21.38
CA SER A 27 -5.62 13.32 -20.07
C SER A 27 -4.29 13.58 -19.36
N GLU A 28 -4.23 14.66 -18.57
CA GLU A 28 -3.17 14.83 -17.60
C GLU A 28 -3.13 13.55 -16.78
N ALA A 29 -1.98 12.90 -16.77
CA ALA A 29 -1.82 11.67 -16.03
C ALA A 29 -2.10 12.02 -14.55
N ALA A 30 -3.13 11.43 -13.99
CA ALA A 30 -3.51 11.69 -12.60
C ALA A 30 -2.29 11.49 -11.70
N ALA A 31 -2.08 12.40 -10.75
CA ALA A 31 -1.03 12.27 -9.74
C ALA A 31 -1.08 10.90 -9.05
N THR A 32 0.08 10.32 -8.81
CA THR A 32 0.19 8.98 -8.21
C THR A 32 0.93 9.01 -6.89
N GLU A 33 0.74 8.00 -6.06
CA GLU A 33 1.45 7.86 -4.79
C GLU A 33 2.51 6.78 -4.84
N GLN A 34 3.56 6.96 -4.03
CA GLN A 34 4.63 5.99 -3.79
C GLN A 34 5.04 5.97 -2.33
N VAL A 35 5.50 4.82 -1.84
CA VAL A 35 6.05 4.68 -0.48
C VAL A 35 7.42 4.02 -0.57
N LEU A 36 8.44 4.68 -0.01
CA LEU A 36 9.79 4.18 0.20
C LEU A 36 10.01 4.08 1.72
N ALA A 37 9.57 2.99 2.32
CA ALA A 37 9.63 2.77 3.77
C ALA A 37 9.93 1.32 4.09
N GLY A 38 11.11 1.05 4.62
CA GLY A 38 11.50 -0.26 5.15
C GLY A 38 11.10 -0.43 6.62
N SER A 39 11.39 -1.59 7.19
CA SER A 39 11.15 -1.90 8.60
C SER A 39 12.00 -1.05 9.57
N ASN A 40 13.09 -0.49 9.08
CA ASN A 40 13.99 0.42 9.82
C ASN A 40 14.68 1.40 8.85
N ARG A 41 15.50 2.33 9.39
CA ARG A 41 16.21 3.34 8.60
C ARG A 41 17.16 2.78 7.56
N HIS A 42 17.83 1.66 7.85
CA HIS A 42 18.74 1.00 6.90
C HIS A 42 17.97 0.46 5.69
N SER A 43 16.88 -0.27 5.94
CA SER A 43 16.03 -0.80 4.87
C SER A 43 15.28 0.31 4.11
N THR A 44 14.97 1.44 4.74
CA THR A 44 14.43 2.62 4.03
C THR A 44 15.49 3.20 3.06
N ALA A 45 16.73 3.39 3.51
CA ALA A 45 17.81 3.86 2.64
C ALA A 45 18.10 2.89 1.47
N VAL A 46 17.99 1.58 1.72
CA VAL A 46 18.10 0.55 0.67
C VAL A 46 16.96 0.66 -0.34
N GLN A 47 15.71 0.88 0.08
CA GLN A 47 14.60 1.10 -0.87
C GLN A 47 14.80 2.36 -1.72
N VAL A 48 15.33 3.42 -1.14
CA VAL A 48 15.71 4.64 -1.87
C VAL A 48 16.80 4.32 -2.90
N SER A 49 17.84 3.58 -2.52
CA SER A 49 18.91 3.14 -3.40
C SER A 49 18.38 2.30 -4.57
N GLN A 50 17.56 1.28 -4.28
CA GLN A 50 16.97 0.41 -5.30
C GLN A 50 16.06 1.16 -6.28
N LYS A 51 15.40 2.23 -5.82
CA LYS A 51 14.59 3.09 -6.68
C LYS A 51 15.43 3.91 -7.64
N GLY A 52 16.61 4.39 -7.22
CA GLY A 52 17.45 5.32 -7.99
C GLY A 52 18.57 4.67 -8.79
N TRP A 53 19.01 3.46 -8.42
CA TRP A 53 20.20 2.82 -8.97
C TRP A 53 20.00 1.31 -9.20
N SER A 54 20.12 0.88 -10.43
CA SER A 54 20.23 -0.55 -10.77
C SER A 54 21.64 -1.09 -10.43
N SER A 55 22.67 -0.27 -10.60
CA SER A 55 24.07 -0.46 -10.21
C SER A 55 24.71 0.88 -9.88
N ALA A 56 25.76 0.90 -9.08
CA ALA A 56 26.52 2.11 -8.77
C ALA A 56 27.99 1.76 -8.48
N GLU A 57 28.92 2.45 -9.12
CA GLU A 57 30.34 2.26 -8.84
C GLU A 57 30.74 2.80 -7.46
N ASN A 58 30.06 3.84 -7.02
CA ASN A 58 30.32 4.55 -5.76
C ASN A 58 29.13 4.43 -4.81
N VAL A 59 29.40 4.37 -3.51
CA VAL A 59 28.42 4.46 -2.41
C VAL A 59 28.93 5.45 -1.39
N VAL A 60 28.06 6.32 -0.89
CA VAL A 60 28.32 7.17 0.27
C VAL A 60 27.74 6.49 1.51
N LEU A 61 28.60 6.14 2.46
CA LEU A 61 28.22 5.44 3.69
C LEU A 61 28.29 6.42 4.88
N VAL A 62 27.17 6.53 5.60
CA VAL A 62 27.03 7.42 6.75
C VAL A 62 26.58 6.65 7.98
N ASN A 63 26.92 7.18 9.17
CA ASN A 63 26.44 6.61 10.42
C ASN A 63 24.94 6.89 10.59
N ASP A 64 24.20 5.87 11.00
CA ASP A 64 22.75 5.92 11.16
C ASP A 64 22.25 6.82 12.31
N SER A 65 23.14 7.16 13.25
CA SER A 65 22.85 7.91 14.48
C SER A 65 23.53 9.28 14.53
N ALA A 66 24.63 9.47 13.78
CA ALA A 66 25.44 10.70 13.77
C ALA A 66 25.17 11.56 12.52
N ILE A 67 23.91 11.92 12.29
CA ILE A 67 23.46 12.66 11.10
C ILE A 67 24.23 13.99 10.87
N ALA A 68 24.72 14.62 11.93
CA ALA A 68 25.35 15.94 11.85
C ALA A 68 26.61 15.98 10.96
N ASP A 69 27.35 14.89 10.86
CA ASP A 69 28.53 14.80 9.99
C ASP A 69 28.14 14.56 8.52
N ALA A 70 26.97 14.01 8.30
CA ALA A 70 26.47 13.66 6.98
C ALA A 70 25.62 14.74 6.28
N LEU A 71 25.31 15.86 6.97
CA LEU A 71 24.43 16.91 6.45
C LEU A 71 24.89 17.51 5.11
N ALA A 72 26.19 17.52 4.85
CA ALA A 72 26.77 18.02 3.60
C ALA A 72 27.02 16.92 2.56
N ALA A 73 26.65 15.67 2.84
CA ALA A 73 27.02 14.52 2.00
C ALA A 73 26.19 14.41 0.70
N THR A 74 24.97 14.95 0.68
CA THR A 74 24.07 14.82 -0.49
C THR A 74 24.65 15.38 -1.79
N PRO A 75 25.24 16.59 -1.84
CA PRO A 75 25.88 17.08 -3.06
C PRO A 75 27.08 16.22 -3.51
N LEU A 76 27.88 15.72 -2.57
CA LEU A 76 28.97 14.81 -2.92
C LEU A 76 28.45 13.50 -3.52
N ALA A 77 27.39 12.96 -2.96
CA ALA A 77 26.79 11.72 -3.43
C ALA A 77 26.22 11.88 -4.86
N GLU A 78 25.68 13.06 -5.19
CA GLU A 78 25.24 13.39 -6.56
C GLU A 78 26.42 13.46 -7.53
N GLU A 79 27.50 14.18 -7.18
CA GLU A 79 28.71 14.26 -8.01
C GLU A 79 29.35 12.88 -8.27
N LEU A 80 29.20 11.96 -7.33
CA LEU A 80 29.67 10.58 -7.43
C LEU A 80 28.65 9.64 -8.10
N ASN A 81 27.46 10.12 -8.43
CA ASN A 81 26.29 9.31 -8.83
C ASN A 81 26.08 8.11 -7.88
N ALA A 82 26.10 8.35 -6.58
CA ALA A 82 26.14 7.35 -5.53
C ALA A 82 24.88 7.42 -4.64
N PRO A 83 24.25 6.31 -4.29
CA PRO A 83 23.27 6.31 -3.19
C PRO A 83 23.95 6.59 -1.85
N ILE A 84 23.17 7.19 -0.91
CA ILE A 84 23.56 7.30 0.50
C ILE A 84 22.99 6.11 1.25
N LEU A 85 23.86 5.27 1.81
CA LEU A 85 23.51 4.12 2.64
C LEU A 85 23.90 4.35 4.11
N LEU A 86 23.24 3.65 5.00
CA LEU A 86 23.37 3.81 6.44
C LEU A 86 24.01 2.57 7.07
N THR A 87 24.83 2.79 8.12
CA THR A 87 25.39 1.70 8.91
C THR A 87 25.58 2.09 10.37
N ASP A 88 25.73 1.10 11.24
CA ASP A 88 26.15 1.29 12.63
C ASP A 88 27.60 1.77 12.69
N LYS A 89 28.00 2.34 13.82
CA LYS A 89 29.37 2.85 14.02
C LYS A 89 30.43 1.76 13.84
N ASN A 90 30.24 0.59 14.44
CA ASN A 90 31.28 -0.43 14.60
C ASN A 90 31.07 -1.67 13.77
N LYS A 91 29.92 -1.80 13.08
CA LYS A 91 29.55 -2.98 12.33
C LYS A 91 28.79 -2.60 11.07
N LEU A 92 29.16 -3.19 9.94
CA LEU A 92 28.42 -3.01 8.70
C LEU A 92 27.05 -3.69 8.82
N ASN A 93 25.98 -2.89 8.71
CA ASN A 93 24.62 -3.41 8.73
C ASN A 93 24.43 -4.43 7.58
N SER A 94 23.82 -5.58 7.87
CA SER A 94 23.69 -6.67 6.90
C SER A 94 22.86 -6.27 5.66
N THR A 95 21.78 -5.51 5.85
CA THR A 95 20.95 -5.01 4.75
C THR A 95 21.74 -4.05 3.85
N THR A 96 22.55 -3.18 4.46
CA THR A 96 23.46 -2.27 3.76
C THR A 96 24.56 -3.02 3.01
N LYS A 97 25.14 -4.06 3.62
CA LYS A 97 26.14 -4.92 2.98
C LYS A 97 25.60 -5.56 1.71
N SER A 98 24.43 -6.20 1.81
CA SER A 98 23.77 -6.82 0.66
C SER A 98 23.45 -5.80 -0.45
N GLU A 99 23.12 -4.55 -0.11
CA GLU A 99 22.87 -3.51 -1.09
C GLU A 99 24.15 -3.02 -1.78
N ILE A 100 25.26 -2.88 -1.05
CA ILE A 100 26.59 -2.58 -1.64
C ILE A 100 26.98 -3.67 -2.64
N GLU A 101 26.76 -4.95 -2.29
CA GLU A 101 27.02 -6.09 -3.17
C GLU A 101 26.09 -6.08 -4.40
N ARG A 102 24.79 -5.82 -4.23
CA ARG A 102 23.81 -5.70 -5.32
C ARG A 102 24.20 -4.61 -6.33
N LEU A 103 24.64 -3.47 -5.83
CA LEU A 103 25.08 -2.33 -6.66
C LEU A 103 26.36 -2.63 -7.44
N GLY A 104 27.17 -3.60 -7.02
CA GLY A 104 28.50 -3.86 -7.56
C GLY A 104 29.48 -2.73 -7.24
N ALA A 105 29.29 -2.05 -6.10
CA ALA A 105 30.05 -0.86 -5.74
C ALA A 105 31.53 -1.19 -5.50
N LYS A 106 32.41 -0.39 -6.11
CA LYS A 106 33.86 -0.55 -6.00
C LYS A 106 34.47 0.43 -4.99
N ASN A 107 33.87 1.62 -4.86
CA ASN A 107 34.37 2.70 -4.03
C ASN A 107 33.32 3.10 -2.98
N ILE A 108 33.72 3.07 -1.71
CA ILE A 108 32.83 3.38 -0.57
C ILE A 108 33.39 4.60 0.17
N TYR A 109 32.66 5.68 0.15
CA TYR A 109 33.02 6.94 0.79
C TYR A 109 32.46 6.99 2.21
N LEU A 110 33.33 6.84 3.21
CA LEU A 110 32.97 6.88 4.64
C LEU A 110 32.92 8.33 5.12
N ILE A 111 31.77 8.83 5.51
CA ILE A 111 31.60 10.21 5.96
C ILE A 111 31.67 10.30 7.48
N GLY A 112 32.64 11.04 7.99
CA GLY A 112 32.92 11.22 9.41
C GLY A 112 34.17 10.50 9.88
N GLY A 113 34.68 10.90 11.06
CA GLY A 113 35.87 10.32 11.69
C GLY A 113 35.62 8.96 12.33
N GLU A 114 36.65 8.36 12.90
CA GLU A 114 36.58 7.04 13.56
C GLU A 114 35.62 7.02 14.77
N SER A 115 35.38 8.16 15.40
CA SER A 115 34.38 8.30 16.45
C SER A 115 32.93 8.09 15.93
N VAL A 116 32.72 8.27 14.62
CA VAL A 116 31.43 8.18 13.94
C VAL A 116 31.31 6.86 13.16
N LEU A 117 32.35 6.50 12.41
CA LEU A 117 32.48 5.26 11.64
C LEU A 117 33.85 4.64 11.92
N SER A 118 33.88 3.51 12.62
CA SER A 118 35.10 2.80 12.97
C SER A 118 35.88 2.33 11.72
N ASP A 119 37.21 2.30 11.80
CA ASP A 119 38.06 1.74 10.75
C ASP A 119 37.83 0.24 10.53
N ASN A 120 37.31 -0.47 11.53
CA ASN A 120 36.94 -1.88 11.40
C ASN A 120 35.93 -2.15 10.29
N LEU A 121 35.10 -1.16 9.95
CA LEU A 121 34.12 -1.27 8.85
C LEU A 121 34.80 -1.57 7.50
N SER A 122 36.02 -1.06 7.30
CA SER A 122 36.79 -1.27 6.06
C SER A 122 37.09 -2.76 5.82
N ALA A 123 37.21 -3.57 6.87
CA ALA A 123 37.43 -4.99 6.75
C ALA A 123 36.16 -5.80 6.38
N GLU A 124 34.97 -5.22 6.64
CA GLU A 124 33.68 -5.84 6.33
C GLU A 124 33.15 -5.44 4.93
N ILE A 125 33.74 -4.40 4.34
CA ILE A 125 33.30 -3.80 3.06
C ILE A 125 34.04 -4.45 1.89
N SER A 126 33.30 -4.99 0.93
CA SER A 126 33.86 -5.46 -0.34
C SER A 126 34.07 -4.25 -1.27
N GLY A 127 35.29 -3.69 -1.27
CA GLY A 127 35.61 -2.54 -2.11
C GLY A 127 36.67 -1.63 -1.48
N ARG A 128 37.07 -0.59 -2.19
CA ARG A 128 38.02 0.39 -1.69
C ARG A 128 37.29 1.45 -0.85
N THR A 129 37.75 1.70 0.36
CA THR A 129 37.18 2.72 1.25
C THR A 129 37.96 4.03 1.17
N TYR A 130 37.23 5.14 1.14
CA TYR A 130 37.76 6.50 1.19
C TYR A 130 37.11 7.25 2.34
N ARG A 131 37.89 7.69 3.30
CA ARG A 131 37.37 8.46 4.44
C ARG A 131 37.39 9.95 4.15
N ILE A 132 36.24 10.62 4.37
CA ILE A 132 36.13 12.08 4.32
C ILE A 132 35.66 12.56 5.69
N SER A 133 36.55 13.24 6.42
CA SER A 133 36.29 13.64 7.80
C SER A 133 37.07 14.87 8.23
N GLY A 134 36.65 15.47 9.33
CA GLY A 134 37.36 16.52 10.05
C GLY A 134 37.19 16.35 11.56
N SER A 135 37.90 17.14 12.35
CA SER A 135 37.82 17.08 13.79
C SER A 135 36.52 17.68 14.38
N SER A 136 35.67 18.24 13.56
CA SER A 136 34.30 18.69 13.90
C SER A 136 33.40 18.55 12.65
N ARG A 137 32.07 18.63 12.84
CA ARG A 137 31.09 18.58 11.74
C ARG A 137 31.34 19.66 10.69
N GLU A 138 31.74 20.87 11.10
CA GLU A 138 32.09 21.98 10.20
C GLU A 138 33.31 21.62 9.34
N LYS A 139 34.33 20.98 9.96
CA LYS A 139 35.52 20.52 9.23
C LYS A 139 35.22 19.31 8.33
N THR A 140 34.31 18.41 8.75
CA THR A 140 33.82 17.32 7.88
C THR A 140 33.09 17.90 6.66
N ALA A 141 32.19 18.87 6.85
CA ALA A 141 31.50 19.56 5.76
C ALA A 141 32.48 20.29 4.83
N LEU A 142 33.51 20.94 5.37
CA LEU A 142 34.57 21.55 4.58
C LEU A 142 35.37 20.51 3.76
N ALA A 143 35.69 19.36 4.36
CA ALA A 143 36.38 18.29 3.64
C ALA A 143 35.51 17.73 2.48
N ILE A 144 34.21 17.61 2.70
CA ILE A 144 33.24 17.27 1.65
C ILE A 144 33.22 18.35 0.55
N ALA A 145 33.12 19.64 0.92
CA ALA A 145 33.11 20.74 -0.05
C ALA A 145 34.38 20.77 -0.89
N LYS A 146 35.55 20.52 -0.28
CA LYS A 146 36.82 20.39 -1.01
C LYS A 146 36.79 19.22 -1.98
N LYS A 147 36.24 18.06 -1.57
CA LYS A 147 36.13 16.91 -2.46
C LYS A 147 35.16 17.13 -3.62
N ILE A 148 34.05 17.84 -3.39
CA ILE A 148 33.14 18.25 -4.48
C ILE A 148 33.92 19.17 -5.46
N ASN A 149 34.63 20.18 -4.94
CA ASN A 149 35.38 21.14 -5.77
C ASN A 149 36.54 20.51 -6.56
N GLU A 150 37.10 19.39 -6.08
CA GLU A 150 38.07 18.56 -6.81
C GLU A 150 37.42 17.82 -7.98
N LEU A 151 36.18 17.37 -7.84
CA LEU A 151 35.44 16.66 -8.88
C LEU A 151 34.83 17.62 -9.90
N ASN A 152 34.25 18.71 -9.42
CA ASN A 152 33.58 19.73 -10.20
C ASN A 152 33.71 21.09 -9.49
N PRO A 153 34.28 22.16 -10.15
CA PRO A 153 34.48 23.45 -9.52
C PRO A 153 33.19 24.06 -8.95
N VAL A 154 33.17 24.30 -7.64
CA VAL A 154 32.06 24.90 -6.93
C VAL A 154 32.04 26.41 -7.09
N LYS A 155 30.92 26.98 -7.59
CA LYS A 155 30.72 28.42 -7.74
C LYS A 155 29.70 28.99 -6.75
N THR A 156 28.85 28.13 -6.21
CA THR A 156 27.78 28.53 -5.31
C THR A 156 27.81 27.65 -4.06
N ILE A 157 27.54 28.23 -2.90
CA ILE A 157 27.44 27.49 -1.62
C ILE A 157 26.11 27.71 -0.94
N ALA A 158 25.67 26.70 -0.19
CA ALA A 158 24.59 26.83 0.78
C ALA A 158 25.18 26.87 2.19
N VAL A 159 24.87 27.88 2.98
CA VAL A 159 25.37 28.05 4.34
C VAL A 159 24.23 27.81 5.34
N VAL A 160 24.42 26.84 6.24
CA VAL A 160 23.45 26.45 7.26
C VAL A 160 24.09 26.40 8.63
N ASN A 161 23.29 26.51 9.71
CA ASN A 161 23.82 26.34 11.06
C ASN A 161 24.11 24.85 11.33
N GLY A 162 25.35 24.52 11.65
CA GLY A 162 25.78 23.14 11.90
C GLY A 162 25.25 22.51 13.20
N THR A 163 24.62 23.28 14.08
CA THR A 163 24.14 22.82 15.39
C THR A 163 22.60 22.79 15.48
N THR A 164 21.95 23.89 15.13
CA THR A 164 20.48 24.05 15.24
C THR A 164 19.76 24.00 13.90
N GLY A 165 20.49 24.13 12.79
CA GLY A 165 19.99 24.14 11.43
C GLY A 165 20.01 22.80 10.71
N LEU A 166 19.92 21.66 11.42
CA LEU A 166 19.98 20.34 10.79
C LEU A 166 18.82 20.11 9.82
N ALA A 167 17.63 20.61 10.13
CA ALA A 167 16.48 20.56 9.27
C ALA A 167 16.64 21.47 8.03
N ASP A 168 17.27 22.64 8.20
CA ASP A 168 17.55 23.56 7.10
C ASP A 168 18.57 22.93 6.11
N ALA A 169 19.56 22.19 6.63
CA ALA A 169 20.54 21.47 5.83
C ALA A 169 19.89 20.39 4.94
N VAL A 170 19.01 19.56 5.50
CA VAL A 170 18.31 18.53 4.67
C VAL A 170 17.27 19.15 3.74
N SER A 171 16.71 20.32 4.08
CA SER A 171 15.79 21.06 3.18
C SER A 171 16.47 21.54 1.92
N ILE A 172 17.71 22.01 2.00
CA ILE A 172 18.47 22.52 0.86
C ILE A 172 19.28 21.42 0.14
N ALA A 173 19.42 20.24 0.75
CA ALA A 173 20.37 19.23 0.30
C ALA A 173 20.11 18.76 -1.16
N SER A 174 18.85 18.50 -1.52
CA SER A 174 18.50 18.11 -2.90
C SER A 174 18.76 19.23 -3.91
N VAL A 175 18.45 20.47 -3.55
CA VAL A 175 18.76 21.66 -4.38
C VAL A 175 20.27 21.84 -4.53
N ALA A 176 21.01 21.73 -3.42
CA ALA A 176 22.47 21.87 -3.44
C ALA A 176 23.11 20.81 -4.35
N ALA A 177 22.63 19.58 -4.28
CA ALA A 177 23.07 18.49 -5.14
C ALA A 177 22.75 18.76 -6.63
N GLU A 178 21.48 19.08 -6.94
CA GLU A 178 21.03 19.35 -8.30
C GLU A 178 21.77 20.52 -8.97
N LYS A 179 22.14 21.54 -8.18
CA LYS A 179 22.76 22.77 -8.69
C LYS A 179 24.27 22.85 -8.48
N GLY A 180 24.92 21.74 -8.10
CA GLY A 180 26.38 21.70 -7.91
C GLY A 180 26.89 22.62 -6.79
N MET A 181 26.06 22.84 -5.74
CA MET A 181 26.47 23.66 -4.59
C MET A 181 27.15 22.79 -3.53
N ALA A 182 28.14 23.32 -2.85
CA ALA A 182 28.62 22.73 -1.61
C ALA A 182 27.83 23.27 -0.40
N ILE A 183 27.59 22.41 0.60
CA ILE A 183 26.96 22.82 1.87
C ILE A 183 28.07 23.13 2.88
N ILE A 184 28.09 24.36 3.38
CA ILE A 184 29.01 24.85 4.42
C ILE A 184 28.25 24.96 5.73
N LEU A 185 28.79 24.35 6.78
CA LEU A 185 28.23 24.45 8.11
C LEU A 185 28.81 25.66 8.85
N SER A 186 27.96 26.59 9.27
CA SER A 186 28.37 27.70 10.14
C SER A 186 28.29 27.30 11.61
N ASN A 187 29.26 27.83 12.40
CA ASN A 187 29.26 27.65 13.83
C ASN A 187 28.61 28.87 14.53
N PRO A 188 27.82 28.69 15.59
CA PRO A 188 27.16 29.81 16.29
C PRO A 188 28.11 30.90 16.81
N LYS A 189 29.36 30.54 17.13
CA LYS A 189 30.34 31.48 17.69
C LYS A 189 31.30 32.06 16.65
N SER A 190 31.76 31.25 15.71
CA SER A 190 32.80 31.62 14.74
C SER A 190 32.32 31.76 13.30
N GLY A 191 31.00 31.63 13.06
CA GLY A 191 30.44 31.72 11.74
C GLY A 191 31.05 30.69 10.78
N VAL A 192 31.53 31.12 9.64
CA VAL A 192 32.19 30.31 8.61
C VAL A 192 33.73 30.40 8.64
N ALA A 193 34.31 30.80 9.76
CA ALA A 193 35.76 31.04 9.88
C ALA A 193 36.61 29.85 9.39
N LEU A 194 36.18 28.61 9.69
CA LEU A 194 36.87 27.38 9.25
C LEU A 194 36.82 27.15 7.72
N SER A 195 35.84 27.71 7.03
CA SER A 195 35.66 27.57 5.59
C SER A 195 36.05 28.82 4.83
N LYS A 196 36.54 29.87 5.50
CA LYS A 196 36.86 31.19 4.92
C LYS A 196 37.85 31.07 3.75
N GLU A 197 38.94 30.36 3.97
CA GLU A 197 39.94 30.12 2.92
C GLU A 197 39.29 29.44 1.69
N PHE A 198 38.52 28.37 1.88
CA PHE A 198 37.83 27.68 0.81
C PHE A 198 36.91 28.62 0.03
N ILE A 199 36.11 29.43 0.72
CA ILE A 199 35.16 30.36 0.10
C ILE A 199 35.86 31.40 -0.77
N TYR A 200 36.95 31.98 -0.30
CA TYR A 200 37.60 33.07 -1.02
C TYR A 200 38.66 32.60 -2.05
N SER A 201 39.30 31.45 -1.82
CA SER A 201 40.38 30.98 -2.71
C SER A 201 39.87 30.13 -3.88
N ASN A 202 38.62 29.62 -3.85
CA ASN A 202 38.07 28.80 -4.94
C ASN A 202 37.08 29.55 -5.84
N GLY A 203 37.01 30.89 -5.72
CA GLY A 203 36.16 31.70 -6.58
C GLY A 203 34.67 31.42 -6.42
N ILE A 204 34.22 31.28 -5.18
CA ILE A 204 32.80 31.22 -4.87
C ILE A 204 32.17 32.57 -5.23
N GLU A 205 31.13 32.53 -6.04
CA GLU A 205 30.49 33.73 -6.59
C GLU A 205 29.21 34.07 -5.81
N LYS A 206 28.44 33.05 -5.40
CA LYS A 206 27.14 33.22 -4.72
C LYS A 206 27.00 32.35 -3.48
N SER A 207 26.24 32.84 -2.50
CA SER A 207 25.98 32.16 -1.25
C SER A 207 24.49 32.22 -0.89
N TYR A 208 23.86 31.07 -0.63
CA TYR A 208 22.53 30.99 -0.06
C TYR A 208 22.61 30.72 1.45
N VAL A 209 22.06 31.60 2.27
CA VAL A 209 22.02 31.45 3.73
C VAL A 209 20.65 30.86 4.11
N ILE A 210 20.64 29.59 4.52
CA ILE A 210 19.40 28.87 4.80
C ILE A 210 19.12 28.90 6.32
N GLY A 211 17.97 29.46 6.67
CA GLY A 211 17.54 29.68 8.05
C GLY A 211 17.59 31.14 8.48
N GLY A 212 16.86 31.48 9.52
CA GLY A 212 16.74 32.83 10.04
C GLY A 212 18.02 33.38 10.68
N ASP A 213 18.00 34.65 11.09
CA ASP A 213 19.11 35.36 11.72
C ASP A 213 19.57 34.76 13.07
N LYS A 214 18.65 34.09 13.76
CA LYS A 214 18.98 33.32 14.97
C LYS A 214 19.78 32.05 14.67
N ALA A 215 19.59 31.46 13.53
CA ALA A 215 20.33 30.29 13.08
C ALA A 215 21.67 30.68 12.46
N VAL A 216 21.66 31.57 11.45
CA VAL A 216 22.85 32.12 10.80
C VAL A 216 22.80 33.64 10.91
N PRO A 217 23.54 34.24 11.84
CA PRO A 217 23.51 35.69 12.10
C PRO A 217 23.87 36.53 10.89
N ASN A 218 23.37 37.78 10.86
CA ASN A 218 23.57 38.69 9.73
C ASN A 218 25.07 39.00 9.50
N TYR A 219 25.90 39.03 10.53
CA TYR A 219 27.35 39.25 10.38
C TYR A 219 28.02 38.13 9.55
N VAL A 220 27.52 36.89 9.67
CA VAL A 220 28.00 35.77 8.84
C VAL A 220 27.59 36.01 7.40
N MET A 221 26.30 36.32 7.17
CA MET A 221 25.78 36.61 5.84
C MET A 221 26.54 37.73 5.17
N SER A 222 26.81 38.84 5.88
CA SER A 222 27.56 39.98 5.34
C SER A 222 29.03 39.67 4.99
N SER A 223 29.56 38.54 5.46
CA SER A 223 30.90 38.06 5.15
C SER A 223 30.96 37.09 3.97
N LEU A 224 29.87 36.87 3.26
CA LEU A 224 29.78 35.88 2.17
C LEU A 224 29.61 36.54 0.81
N PRO A 225 30.12 35.95 -0.26
CA PRO A 225 29.93 36.45 -1.62
C PRO A 225 28.45 36.41 -2.02
N GLU A 226 27.93 37.51 -2.56
CA GLU A 226 26.55 37.66 -3.07
C GLU A 226 25.49 36.88 -2.27
N ALA A 227 25.46 37.13 -0.96
CA ALA A 227 24.67 36.34 -0.03
C ALA A 227 23.17 36.68 -0.12
N GLU A 228 22.37 35.65 -0.28
CA GLU A 228 20.91 35.69 -0.26
C GLU A 228 20.35 34.79 0.85
N ARG A 229 19.42 35.32 1.66
CA ARG A 229 18.79 34.55 2.75
C ARG A 229 17.49 33.90 2.29
N VAL A 230 17.39 32.60 2.58
CA VAL A 230 16.17 31.81 2.40
C VAL A 230 15.73 31.28 3.77
N SER A 231 14.65 31.81 4.32
CA SER A 231 14.18 31.44 5.66
C SER A 231 12.67 31.65 5.84
N GLY A 232 12.11 30.90 6.76
CA GLY A 232 10.75 31.04 7.29
C GLY A 232 10.78 31.19 8.81
N SER A 233 9.60 31.26 9.43
CA SER A 233 9.45 31.43 10.88
C SER A 233 9.88 30.19 11.68
N ASN A 234 9.88 29.03 11.04
CA ASN A 234 10.31 27.75 11.59
C ASN A 234 10.85 26.85 10.47
N ARG A 235 11.31 25.63 10.82
CA ARG A 235 11.91 24.67 9.85
C ARG A 235 10.99 24.28 8.69
N ASN A 236 9.68 24.14 8.94
CA ASN A 236 8.72 23.80 7.88
C ASN A 236 8.50 24.97 6.92
N ASP A 237 8.45 26.20 7.45
CA ASP A 237 8.32 27.41 6.65
C ASP A 237 9.61 27.72 5.88
N THR A 238 10.78 27.46 6.47
CA THR A 238 12.07 27.52 5.73
C THR A 238 12.09 26.50 4.60
N ASN A 239 11.64 25.27 4.83
CA ASN A 239 11.53 24.24 3.79
C ASN A 239 10.56 24.66 2.67
N ALA A 240 9.40 25.22 3.00
CA ALA A 240 8.47 25.78 2.03
C ALA A 240 9.11 26.87 1.17
N LYS A 241 9.89 27.79 1.80
CA LYS A 241 10.63 28.84 1.08
C LYS A 241 11.75 28.29 0.18
N VAL A 242 12.42 27.23 0.59
CA VAL A 242 13.39 26.52 -0.28
C VAL A 242 12.67 25.96 -1.52
N ILE A 243 11.52 25.32 -1.34
CA ILE A 243 10.74 24.78 -2.48
C ILE A 243 10.26 25.91 -3.38
N GLU A 244 9.73 26.99 -2.83
CA GLU A 244 9.24 28.15 -3.58
C GLU A 244 10.35 28.78 -4.44
N ASN A 245 11.53 29.00 -3.85
CA ASN A 245 12.64 29.70 -4.51
C ASN A 245 13.37 28.87 -5.56
N PHE A 246 13.55 27.58 -5.30
CA PHE A 246 14.42 26.75 -6.14
C PHE A 246 13.67 25.84 -7.11
N TYR A 247 12.38 25.66 -6.92
CA TYR A 247 11.49 24.94 -7.83
C TYR A 247 10.36 25.86 -8.30
N PRO A 248 10.68 26.89 -9.15
CA PRO A 248 9.71 27.90 -9.56
C PRO A 248 8.63 27.38 -10.50
N SER A 249 8.86 26.24 -11.17
CA SER A 249 7.86 25.61 -12.04
C SER A 249 6.59 25.27 -11.27
N ASN A 250 5.43 25.46 -11.90
CA ASN A 250 4.17 24.98 -11.36
C ASN A 250 4.00 23.47 -11.45
N SER A 251 4.84 22.77 -12.24
CA SER A 251 4.82 21.32 -12.36
C SER A 251 6.09 20.70 -11.75
N LEU A 252 5.91 19.64 -10.97
CA LEU A 252 6.98 18.84 -10.38
C LEU A 252 6.79 17.36 -10.74
N ASN A 253 7.86 16.70 -11.13
CA ASN A 253 7.81 15.26 -11.40
C ASN A 253 7.47 14.47 -10.13
N ASN A 254 8.06 14.87 -8.99
CA ASN A 254 7.85 14.19 -7.70
C ASN A 254 7.96 15.20 -6.54
N ILE A 255 7.45 14.83 -5.39
CA ILE A 255 7.74 15.44 -4.08
C ILE A 255 7.99 14.33 -3.06
N TYR A 256 9.11 14.42 -2.34
CA TYR A 256 9.50 13.42 -1.34
C TYR A 256 9.14 13.90 0.07
N VAL A 257 8.18 13.24 0.71
CA VAL A 257 7.65 13.62 2.03
C VAL A 257 8.38 12.84 3.12
N ALA A 258 9.21 13.52 3.92
CA ALA A 258 10.01 12.94 4.98
C ALA A 258 9.82 13.67 6.32
N LYS A 259 10.23 13.06 7.44
CA LYS A 259 10.10 13.68 8.78
C LYS A 259 11.05 14.86 8.97
N ASN A 260 10.57 15.91 9.66
CA ASN A 260 11.33 17.15 9.91
C ASN A 260 12.22 17.13 11.14
N GLY A 261 12.31 16.02 11.88
CA GLY A 261 13.17 15.91 13.06
C GLY A 261 12.71 16.70 14.29
N SER A 262 11.45 17.14 14.36
CA SER A 262 10.96 17.95 15.50
C SER A 262 10.90 17.18 16.81
N LYS A 263 10.60 15.90 16.78
CA LYS A 263 10.58 15.03 17.98
C LYS A 263 11.97 14.52 18.33
N ASN A 264 12.79 14.22 17.35
CA ASN A 264 14.16 13.73 17.48
C ASN A 264 14.90 14.01 16.17
N THR A 265 16.08 14.62 16.24
CA THR A 265 16.92 14.97 15.08
C THR A 265 17.29 13.74 14.24
N GLY A 266 17.41 12.56 14.85
CA GLY A 266 17.64 11.29 14.12
C GLY A 266 16.53 10.90 13.13
N GLN A 267 15.35 11.56 13.17
CA GLN A 267 14.29 11.37 12.18
C GLN A 267 14.62 12.02 10.82
N LEU A 268 15.60 12.94 10.77
CA LEU A 268 16.05 13.57 9.52
C LEU A 268 16.83 12.61 8.61
N ILE A 269 17.18 11.44 9.11
CA ILE A 269 18.01 10.46 8.37
C ILE A 269 17.33 9.98 7.07
N ASP A 270 16.00 9.85 7.07
CA ASP A 270 15.24 9.46 5.87
C ASP A 270 15.28 10.58 4.81
N ALA A 271 15.19 11.85 5.24
CA ALA A 271 15.32 13.01 4.36
C ALA A 271 16.75 13.14 3.78
N LEU A 272 17.77 12.82 4.58
CA LEU A 272 19.15 12.76 4.10
C LEU A 272 19.34 11.66 3.05
N ALA A 273 18.86 10.45 3.33
CA ALA A 273 19.02 9.31 2.44
C ALA A 273 18.34 9.52 1.08
N VAL A 274 17.17 10.17 1.06
CA VAL A 274 16.42 10.43 -0.18
C VAL A 274 16.94 11.65 -0.95
N GLY A 275 17.73 12.52 -0.32
CA GLY A 275 18.17 13.79 -0.91
C GLY A 275 18.81 13.66 -2.30
N VAL A 276 19.65 12.64 -2.51
CA VAL A 276 20.29 12.39 -3.82
C VAL A 276 19.28 11.91 -4.85
N LEU A 277 18.38 10.99 -4.49
CA LEU A 277 17.32 10.55 -5.39
C LEU A 277 16.39 11.71 -5.77
N ALA A 278 16.13 12.60 -4.83
CA ALA A 278 15.33 13.80 -5.08
C ALA A 278 16.05 14.75 -6.05
N ALA A 279 17.36 15.01 -5.87
CA ALA A 279 18.18 15.79 -6.79
C ALA A 279 18.18 15.19 -8.20
N LYS A 280 18.44 13.89 -8.31
CA LYS A 280 18.45 13.14 -9.58
C LYS A 280 17.14 13.25 -10.37
N ASN A 281 16.03 13.45 -9.67
CA ASN A 281 14.70 13.62 -10.25
C ASN A 281 14.26 15.09 -10.34
N SER A 282 15.16 16.05 -10.08
CA SER A 282 14.85 17.49 -9.99
C SER A 282 13.62 17.77 -9.14
N SER A 283 13.57 17.19 -7.96
CA SER A 283 12.40 17.16 -7.09
C SER A 283 12.75 17.59 -5.66
N PRO A 284 11.83 18.32 -4.97
CA PRO A 284 12.08 18.75 -3.59
C PRO A 284 11.87 17.63 -2.57
N VAL A 285 12.56 17.78 -1.42
CA VAL A 285 12.25 17.07 -0.19
C VAL A 285 11.41 17.98 0.70
N LEU A 286 10.16 17.56 0.95
CA LEU A 286 9.23 18.22 1.87
C LEU A 286 9.38 17.60 3.25
N ILE A 287 10.00 18.33 4.19
CA ILE A 287 10.15 17.82 5.56
C ILE A 287 8.94 18.22 6.43
N VAL A 288 8.28 17.23 7.02
CA VAL A 288 7.00 17.42 7.69
C VAL A 288 7.00 16.93 9.14
N SER A 289 6.10 17.48 9.95
CA SER A 289 5.62 16.88 11.19
C SER A 289 4.43 15.95 10.90
N ASN A 290 3.49 15.81 11.83
CA ASN A 290 2.26 15.05 11.56
C ASN A 290 1.34 15.73 10.54
N SER A 291 1.49 17.05 10.32
CA SER A 291 0.69 17.85 9.38
C SER A 291 1.56 18.86 8.65
N LEU A 292 1.06 19.39 7.55
CA LEU A 292 1.68 20.50 6.83
C LEU A 292 1.52 21.81 7.59
N SER A 293 2.53 22.69 7.52
CA SER A 293 2.34 24.12 7.89
C SER A 293 1.52 24.83 6.81
N SER A 294 0.97 26.01 7.14
CA SER A 294 0.24 26.83 6.17
C SER A 294 1.11 27.18 4.96
N SER A 295 2.39 27.48 5.18
CA SER A 295 3.34 27.78 4.10
C SER A 295 3.58 26.57 3.21
N GLN A 296 3.66 25.37 3.78
CA GLN A 296 3.81 24.12 3.03
C GLN A 296 2.54 23.79 2.23
N ARG A 297 1.34 23.96 2.80
CA ARG A 297 0.08 23.78 2.08
C ARG A 297 -0.02 24.72 0.87
N ASN A 298 0.37 25.97 1.06
CA ASN A 298 0.32 26.95 -0.03
C ASN A 298 1.28 26.57 -1.17
N VAL A 299 2.54 26.25 -0.88
CA VAL A 299 3.51 25.91 -1.92
C VAL A 299 3.18 24.57 -2.61
N VAL A 300 2.72 23.57 -1.88
CA VAL A 300 2.30 22.29 -2.44
C VAL A 300 1.02 22.42 -3.26
N GLY A 301 0.03 23.15 -2.76
CA GLY A 301 -1.25 23.39 -3.44
C GLY A 301 -1.14 24.27 -4.69
N SER A 302 -0.03 25.04 -4.84
CA SER A 302 0.23 25.84 -6.06
C SER A 302 0.94 25.05 -7.16
N LYS A 303 1.22 23.76 -6.97
CA LYS A 303 1.97 22.92 -7.91
C LYS A 303 1.16 21.70 -8.34
N GLU A 304 1.37 21.30 -9.58
CA GLU A 304 0.93 20.03 -10.13
C GLU A 304 2.05 19.00 -9.92
N ILE A 305 1.81 17.98 -9.14
CA ILE A 305 2.82 17.00 -8.73
C ILE A 305 2.47 15.63 -9.33
N GLY A 306 3.35 15.10 -10.19
CA GLY A 306 3.12 13.82 -10.86
C GLY A 306 3.16 12.62 -9.90
N ILE A 307 4.10 12.63 -8.92
CA ILE A 307 4.25 11.55 -7.95
C ILE A 307 4.41 12.15 -6.56
N VAL A 308 3.64 11.68 -5.59
CA VAL A 308 3.83 12.00 -4.18
C VAL A 308 4.47 10.78 -3.50
N THR A 309 5.72 10.92 -3.05
CA THR A 309 6.49 9.82 -2.46
C THR A 309 6.67 10.01 -0.96
N ARG A 310 6.12 9.11 -0.14
CA ARG A 310 6.42 9.06 1.29
C ARG A 310 7.74 8.33 1.55
N VAL A 311 8.62 8.93 2.36
CA VAL A 311 9.92 8.35 2.72
C VAL A 311 9.98 8.09 4.22
N GLY A 312 10.29 6.84 4.58
CA GLY A 312 10.21 6.37 5.95
C GLY A 312 8.77 6.21 6.46
N GLY A 313 8.63 5.81 7.70
CA GLY A 313 7.33 5.55 8.34
C GLY A 313 7.25 6.13 9.76
N ASN A 314 6.06 5.96 10.40
CA ASN A 314 5.80 6.31 11.79
C ASN A 314 5.95 7.80 12.11
N GLY A 315 5.07 8.64 11.55
CA GLY A 315 4.93 10.04 11.94
C GLY A 315 4.93 11.07 10.82
N ASN A 316 4.81 10.67 9.56
CA ASN A 316 4.58 11.54 8.41
C ASN A 316 3.37 11.11 7.56
N GLU A 317 2.60 10.10 8.01
CA GLU A 317 1.47 9.54 7.29
C GLU A 317 0.38 10.58 7.07
N SER A 318 -0.03 11.29 8.11
CA SER A 318 -1.12 12.30 8.00
C SER A 318 -0.73 13.46 7.09
N ALA A 319 0.52 13.93 7.18
CA ALA A 319 1.01 14.97 6.28
C ALA A 319 1.11 14.47 4.81
N PHE A 320 1.45 13.20 4.62
CA PHE A 320 1.46 12.58 3.30
C PHE A 320 0.03 12.52 2.70
N GLU A 321 -0.98 12.14 3.50
CA GLU A 321 -2.38 12.18 3.07
C GLU A 321 -2.82 13.61 2.72
N GLU A 322 -2.42 14.63 3.50
CA GLU A 322 -2.72 16.02 3.17
C GLU A 322 -2.11 16.45 1.82
N VAL A 323 -0.87 16.01 1.49
CA VAL A 323 -0.25 16.28 0.19
C VAL A 323 -1.05 15.59 -0.93
N LYS A 324 -1.48 14.33 -0.71
CA LYS A 324 -2.29 13.60 -1.66
C LYS A 324 -3.62 14.28 -1.93
N GLU A 325 -4.31 14.74 -0.88
CA GLU A 325 -5.56 15.50 -1.00
C GLU A 325 -5.38 16.78 -1.82
N LEU A 326 -4.31 17.55 -1.55
CA LEU A 326 -3.98 18.76 -2.30
C LEU A 326 -3.70 18.48 -3.80
N GLN A 327 -3.23 17.28 -4.12
CA GLN A 327 -2.96 16.85 -5.50
C GLN A 327 -4.13 16.05 -6.12
N GLY A 328 -5.28 15.99 -5.46
CA GLY A 328 -6.45 15.27 -5.97
C GLY A 328 -6.26 13.74 -6.04
N ILE A 329 -5.23 13.20 -5.40
CA ILE A 329 -5.03 11.76 -5.28
C ILE A 329 -6.08 11.23 -4.29
N LYS A 330 -7.08 10.54 -4.83
CA LYS A 330 -8.08 9.89 -3.98
C LYS A 330 -7.40 8.72 -3.25
N PRO A 331 -7.68 8.53 -1.96
CA PRO A 331 -7.25 7.32 -1.26
C PRO A 331 -7.64 6.10 -2.07
N ALA A 332 -6.72 5.15 -2.23
CA ALA A 332 -7.07 3.89 -2.86
C ALA A 332 -8.27 3.31 -2.11
N GLU A 333 -9.33 2.95 -2.84
CA GLU A 333 -10.50 2.35 -2.23
C GLU A 333 -10.07 1.03 -1.60
N LEU A 334 -10.06 0.98 -0.27
CA LEU A 334 -9.74 -0.24 0.46
C LEU A 334 -10.83 -1.26 0.20
N LYS A 335 -10.43 -2.47 -0.20
CA LYS A 335 -11.36 -3.56 -0.56
C LYS A 335 -11.06 -4.81 0.24
N LEU A 336 -12.08 -5.61 0.46
CA LEU A 336 -11.88 -6.97 0.95
C LEU A 336 -11.12 -7.79 -0.10
N PRO A 337 -10.33 -8.78 0.31
CA PRO A 337 -9.61 -9.65 -0.61
C PRO A 337 -10.60 -10.49 -1.44
N THR A 338 -10.25 -10.83 -2.65
CA THR A 338 -11.14 -11.55 -3.58
C THR A 338 -11.68 -12.87 -3.00
N ASN A 339 -10.86 -13.56 -2.23
CA ASN A 339 -11.26 -14.81 -1.55
C ASN A 339 -12.25 -14.61 -0.40
N ALA A 340 -12.49 -13.36 0.05
CA ALA A 340 -13.54 -13.01 1.02
C ALA A 340 -14.90 -12.81 0.34
N LEU A 341 -14.93 -12.54 -0.97
CA LEU A 341 -16.15 -12.28 -1.75
C LEU A 341 -16.88 -13.59 -2.07
N THR A 342 -17.54 -14.13 -1.08
CA THR A 342 -18.26 -15.41 -1.14
C THR A 342 -19.30 -15.48 -0.03
N THR A 343 -19.97 -16.61 0.10
CA THR A 343 -20.89 -16.86 1.21
C THR A 343 -20.15 -17.45 2.41
N TRP A 344 -20.42 -16.95 3.58
CA TRP A 344 -19.89 -17.35 4.88
C TRP A 344 -21.04 -17.71 5.79
N TYR A 345 -20.98 -18.83 6.51
CA TYR A 345 -22.07 -19.40 7.29
C TYR A 345 -21.75 -19.42 8.78
N ILE A 346 -22.72 -19.10 9.62
CA ILE A 346 -22.63 -19.25 11.07
C ILE A 346 -22.85 -20.72 11.42
N LYS A 347 -21.93 -21.30 12.19
CA LYS A 347 -22.03 -22.67 12.67
C LYS A 347 -22.60 -22.70 14.10
N TYR A 348 -23.75 -23.31 14.25
CA TYR A 348 -24.37 -23.47 15.54
C TYR A 348 -24.10 -24.87 16.11
N LYS A 349 -23.89 -24.94 17.41
CA LYS A 349 -23.81 -26.19 18.15
C LYS A 349 -25.15 -26.43 18.84
N GLY A 350 -25.96 -27.39 18.36
CA GLY A 350 -27.22 -27.78 18.94
C GLY A 350 -27.07 -28.97 19.91
N THR A 351 -27.95 -29.04 20.90
CA THR A 351 -28.18 -30.25 21.71
C THR A 351 -29.50 -30.85 21.28
N GLY A 352 -29.50 -32.14 20.87
CA GLY A 352 -30.73 -32.81 20.44
C GLY A 352 -31.79 -32.88 21.51
N GLU A 353 -33.07 -32.80 21.11
CA GLU A 353 -34.25 -32.75 21.98
C GLU A 353 -34.42 -33.95 22.91
N ASN A 354 -33.70 -35.05 22.72
CA ASN A 354 -33.85 -36.28 23.50
C ASN A 354 -32.64 -36.66 24.36
N GLY A 355 -31.84 -35.68 24.80
CA GLY A 355 -30.76 -35.98 25.75
C GLY A 355 -29.61 -36.83 25.20
N ASN A 356 -29.63 -37.19 23.94
CA ASN A 356 -28.55 -37.89 23.27
C ASN A 356 -27.40 -36.93 23.04
N LYS A 357 -26.23 -37.23 23.61
CA LYS A 357 -25.03 -36.36 23.60
C LYS A 357 -24.34 -36.25 22.24
N ASN A 358 -25.01 -36.48 21.14
CA ASN A 358 -24.48 -36.23 19.82
C ASN A 358 -24.55 -34.73 19.55
N ASN A 359 -23.40 -34.08 19.63
CA ASN A 359 -23.27 -32.67 19.24
C ASN A 359 -23.50 -32.56 17.74
N TYR A 360 -24.63 -32.03 17.33
CA TYR A 360 -24.74 -31.65 15.92
C TYR A 360 -24.28 -30.21 15.73
N TYR A 361 -23.79 -29.96 14.54
CA TYR A 361 -23.55 -28.62 14.06
C TYR A 361 -24.62 -28.33 13.00
N SER A 362 -25.37 -27.27 13.16
CA SER A 362 -26.20 -26.72 12.11
C SER A 362 -25.53 -25.43 11.56
N TYR A 363 -25.68 -25.20 10.29
CA TYR A 363 -25.29 -23.95 9.68
C TYR A 363 -26.56 -23.13 9.48
N GLY A 364 -26.63 -21.97 10.11
CA GLY A 364 -27.77 -21.06 10.02
C GLY A 364 -27.38 -19.82 9.22
N ASP A 365 -27.65 -18.66 9.78
CA ASP A 365 -27.40 -17.37 9.16
C ASP A 365 -26.11 -17.29 8.35
N TYR A 366 -26.11 -16.52 7.29
CA TYR A 366 -24.97 -16.38 6.40
C TYR A 366 -24.69 -14.92 6.07
N TYR A 367 -23.44 -14.64 5.71
CA TYR A 367 -23.02 -13.43 5.04
C TYR A 367 -22.63 -13.75 3.60
N ARG A 368 -23.40 -13.25 2.63
CA ARG A 368 -22.95 -13.24 1.23
C ARG A 368 -22.24 -11.93 0.96
N ILE A 369 -20.92 -11.98 0.95
CA ILE A 369 -20.07 -10.81 0.76
C ILE A 369 -19.84 -10.59 -0.74
N SER A 370 -20.25 -9.43 -1.23
CA SER A 370 -19.94 -8.93 -2.57
C SER A 370 -18.99 -7.73 -2.49
N THR A 371 -18.63 -7.14 -3.60
CA THR A 371 -17.68 -6.00 -3.64
C THR A 371 -18.12 -4.80 -2.79
N ASN A 372 -19.44 -4.55 -2.68
CA ASN A 372 -19.95 -3.33 -2.03
C ASN A 372 -21.02 -3.59 -0.97
N TYR A 373 -21.51 -4.83 -0.87
CA TYR A 373 -22.63 -5.18 -0.02
C TYR A 373 -22.40 -6.51 0.69
N ILE A 374 -22.90 -6.59 1.90
CA ILE A 374 -23.07 -7.85 2.65
C ILE A 374 -24.57 -8.11 2.77
N LYS A 375 -25.01 -9.28 2.32
CA LYS A 375 -26.38 -9.73 2.46
C LYS A 375 -26.43 -10.88 3.47
N GLY A 376 -27.27 -10.73 4.49
CA GLY A 376 -27.72 -11.78 5.39
C GLY A 376 -29.18 -12.10 5.07
N TYR A 377 -30.01 -12.26 6.10
CA TYR A 377 -31.47 -12.45 5.99
C TYR A 377 -32.21 -11.19 5.57
N ASP A 378 -31.70 -10.02 6.01
CA ASP A 378 -32.30 -8.73 5.73
C ASP A 378 -31.79 -8.13 4.43
N ASP A 379 -32.21 -6.90 4.14
CA ASP A 379 -31.76 -6.15 2.98
C ASP A 379 -30.23 -6.05 2.91
N PRO A 380 -29.66 -5.99 1.71
CA PRO A 380 -28.22 -5.86 1.53
C PRO A 380 -27.65 -4.63 2.23
N ILE A 381 -26.72 -4.84 3.15
CA ILE A 381 -26.05 -3.80 3.91
C ILE A 381 -24.86 -3.29 3.12
N LYS A 382 -24.83 -2.00 2.83
CA LYS A 382 -23.66 -1.34 2.22
C LYS A 382 -22.53 -1.25 3.23
N TYR A 383 -21.32 -1.62 2.81
CA TYR A 383 -20.14 -1.50 3.66
C TYR A 383 -19.02 -0.69 2.99
N LYS A 384 -18.11 -0.20 3.82
CA LYS A 384 -16.86 0.43 3.38
C LYS A 384 -15.71 -0.12 4.21
N VAL A 385 -14.64 -0.59 3.57
CA VAL A 385 -13.40 -0.91 4.28
C VAL A 385 -12.70 0.39 4.63
N THR A 386 -12.46 0.62 5.91
CA THR A 386 -11.88 1.88 6.42
C THR A 386 -10.41 1.73 6.77
N LYS A 387 -9.94 0.51 7.07
CA LYS A 387 -8.55 0.22 7.44
C LYS A 387 -8.22 -1.24 7.17
N ILE A 388 -6.96 -1.53 6.84
CA ILE A 388 -6.41 -2.89 6.74
C ILE A 388 -5.10 -2.94 7.53
N GLU A 389 -4.95 -3.92 8.43
CA GLU A 389 -3.74 -4.16 9.22
C GLU A 389 -3.53 -5.67 9.42
N ASN A 390 -2.40 -6.22 8.97
CA ASN A 390 -2.02 -7.61 9.24
C ASN A 390 -3.16 -8.61 9.02
N ASN A 391 -3.78 -8.62 7.83
CA ASN A 391 -4.93 -9.46 7.49
C ASN A 391 -6.20 -9.20 8.31
N THR A 392 -6.27 -8.06 8.97
CA THR A 392 -7.45 -7.58 9.70
C THR A 392 -8.06 -6.42 8.93
N TYR A 393 -9.34 -6.49 8.66
CA TYR A 393 -10.10 -5.51 7.88
C TYR A 393 -11.11 -4.82 8.80
N TYR A 394 -11.08 -3.50 8.83
CA TYR A 394 -12.02 -2.69 9.59
C TYR A 394 -13.06 -2.14 8.62
N LEU A 395 -14.33 -2.37 8.91
CA LEU A 395 -15.45 -2.02 8.05
C LEU A 395 -16.45 -1.13 8.79
N ASP A 396 -17.00 -0.19 8.06
CA ASP A 396 -18.20 0.54 8.46
C ASP A 396 -19.38 -0.04 7.70
N PHE A 397 -20.41 -0.51 8.42
CA PHE A 397 -21.66 -1.01 7.88
C PHE A 397 -22.72 0.08 8.00
N TYR A 398 -23.38 0.39 6.89
CA TYR A 398 -24.40 1.42 6.79
C TYR A 398 -25.79 0.77 6.69
N TYR A 399 -26.54 0.82 7.78
CA TYR A 399 -27.90 0.29 7.83
C TYR A 399 -28.90 1.37 7.45
N HIS A 400 -29.90 0.97 6.69
CA HIS A 400 -31.07 1.79 6.37
C HIS A 400 -32.29 1.10 6.97
N HIS A 401 -32.79 1.60 8.09
CA HIS A 401 -33.94 1.04 8.75
C HIS A 401 -35.11 2.03 8.71
N GLU A 402 -36.34 1.52 8.72
CA GLU A 402 -37.56 2.32 8.87
C GLU A 402 -37.52 3.26 10.11
N TYR A 403 -36.68 2.98 11.09
CA TYR A 403 -36.51 3.74 12.34
C TYR A 403 -35.25 4.63 12.35
N GLY A 404 -34.55 4.80 11.23
CA GLY A 404 -33.38 5.65 11.08
C GLY A 404 -32.11 4.94 10.61
N ASP A 405 -31.20 5.73 10.04
CA ASP A 405 -29.91 5.26 9.56
C ASP A 405 -28.98 4.92 10.72
N GLY A 406 -28.28 3.82 10.62
CA GLY A 406 -27.32 3.34 11.61
C GLY A 406 -25.94 3.08 11.02
N LEU A 407 -24.90 3.28 11.86
CA LEU A 407 -23.51 2.95 11.55
C LEU A 407 -23.01 1.97 12.60
N GLU A 408 -22.62 0.78 12.16
CA GLU A 408 -21.89 -0.17 12.99
C GLU A 408 -20.47 -0.38 12.44
N LYS A 409 -19.54 -0.64 13.34
CA LYS A 409 -18.15 -0.91 12.98
C LYS A 409 -17.87 -2.37 13.16
N HIS A 410 -17.31 -2.99 12.14
CA HIS A 410 -16.95 -4.39 12.12
C HIS A 410 -15.44 -4.55 11.97
N LYS A 411 -14.92 -5.61 12.56
CA LYS A 411 -13.52 -6.01 12.40
C LYS A 411 -13.49 -7.45 11.92
N PHE A 412 -13.16 -7.64 10.65
CA PHE A 412 -13.06 -8.94 10.01
C PHE A 412 -11.62 -9.46 10.07
N ILE A 413 -11.46 -10.71 10.51
CA ILE A 413 -10.19 -11.43 10.45
C ILE A 413 -10.42 -12.71 9.65
N PHE A 414 -9.79 -12.79 8.49
CA PHE A 414 -9.85 -13.99 7.65
C PHE A 414 -8.73 -14.95 8.01
N ASN A 415 -9.08 -16.21 8.26
CA ASN A 415 -8.15 -17.24 8.67
C ASN A 415 -8.46 -18.53 7.89
N GLY A 416 -7.99 -18.60 6.65
CA GLY A 416 -8.30 -19.67 5.71
C GLY A 416 -9.80 -19.74 5.40
N ASN A 417 -10.44 -20.79 5.90
CA ASN A 417 -11.88 -21.04 5.72
C ASN A 417 -12.75 -20.46 6.84
N THR A 418 -12.19 -19.66 7.72
CA THR A 418 -12.94 -19.00 8.81
C THR A 418 -12.86 -17.48 8.68
N LEU A 419 -13.94 -16.81 9.04
CA LEU A 419 -14.05 -15.37 9.21
C LEU A 419 -14.50 -15.09 10.63
N LEU A 420 -13.69 -14.34 11.39
CA LEU A 420 -14.07 -13.78 12.68
C LEU A 420 -14.56 -12.34 12.45
N ASP A 421 -15.81 -12.08 12.81
CA ASP A 421 -16.41 -10.75 12.79
C ASP A 421 -16.60 -10.25 14.22
N TYR A 422 -15.91 -9.17 14.57
CA TYR A 422 -16.05 -8.45 15.84
C TYR A 422 -16.91 -7.21 15.61
N ILE A 423 -18.03 -7.11 16.32
CA ILE A 423 -19.05 -6.07 16.14
C ILE A 423 -18.90 -5.00 17.22
N TYR A 424 -18.88 -3.73 16.81
CA TYR A 424 -18.77 -2.57 17.69
C TYR A 424 -19.90 -1.57 17.39
N LYS A 425 -20.59 -1.10 18.43
CA LYS A 425 -21.60 -0.05 18.34
C LYS A 425 -21.23 1.10 19.27
N ASN A 426 -21.22 2.33 18.74
CA ASN A 426 -20.80 3.53 19.47
C ASN A 426 -19.41 3.39 20.12
N GLY A 427 -18.47 2.73 19.43
CA GLY A 427 -17.10 2.48 19.88
C GLY A 427 -16.95 1.42 20.96
N LYS A 428 -18.04 0.77 21.40
CA LYS A 428 -18.02 -0.33 22.38
C LYS A 428 -18.14 -1.67 21.68
N TYR A 429 -17.33 -2.64 22.10
CA TYR A 429 -17.46 -4.03 21.68
C TYR A 429 -18.81 -4.59 22.15
N ILE A 430 -19.51 -5.23 21.23
CA ILE A 430 -20.83 -5.85 21.48
C ILE A 430 -20.71 -7.37 21.50
N SER A 431 -20.22 -7.96 20.41
CA SER A 431 -20.14 -9.41 20.24
C SER A 431 -19.12 -9.78 19.18
N ASN A 432 -18.90 -11.07 19.01
CA ASN A 432 -18.21 -11.62 17.85
C ASN A 432 -18.98 -12.83 17.30
N ILE A 433 -18.80 -13.06 16.01
CA ILE A 433 -19.39 -14.18 15.29
C ILE A 433 -18.26 -14.88 14.53
N THR A 434 -18.28 -16.21 14.51
CA THR A 434 -17.38 -17.01 13.67
C THR A 434 -18.18 -17.60 12.53
N LEU A 435 -17.76 -17.29 11.29
CA LEU A 435 -18.36 -17.77 10.07
C LEU A 435 -17.39 -18.70 9.34
N TYR A 436 -17.92 -19.61 8.56
CA TYR A 436 -17.16 -20.65 7.85
C TYR A 436 -17.46 -20.58 6.35
N LYS A 437 -16.39 -20.63 5.54
CA LYS A 437 -16.51 -20.60 4.08
C LYS A 437 -17.00 -21.91 3.51
N ASN A 438 -16.50 -23.02 4.05
CA ASN A 438 -16.90 -24.36 3.63
C ASN A 438 -17.90 -24.89 4.63
N ILE A 439 -19.10 -25.16 4.17
CA ILE A 439 -20.10 -25.91 4.91
C ILE A 439 -19.97 -27.39 4.53
N THR A 440 -20.18 -28.24 5.49
CA THR A 440 -20.28 -29.69 5.28
C THR A 440 -21.73 -30.09 5.54
N ILE A 441 -22.20 -31.10 4.83
CA ILE A 441 -23.47 -31.74 5.20
C ILE A 441 -23.36 -32.20 6.66
N PRO A 442 -24.38 -31.96 7.49
CA PRO A 442 -24.32 -32.37 8.88
C PRO A 442 -24.13 -33.89 9.01
N ASP A 443 -23.32 -34.32 9.98
CA ASP A 443 -23.02 -35.74 10.21
C ASP A 443 -24.25 -36.64 10.31
N TYR A 444 -25.36 -36.11 10.81
CA TYR A 444 -26.62 -36.85 10.91
C TYR A 444 -27.27 -37.13 9.53
N ALA A 445 -26.92 -36.41 8.51
CA ALA A 445 -27.43 -36.62 7.13
C ALA A 445 -26.63 -37.65 6.36
N TYR A 446 -25.41 -38.04 6.82
CA TYR A 446 -24.62 -39.10 6.24
C TYR A 446 -25.14 -40.47 6.68
N ARG A 447 -26.19 -40.95 6.00
CA ARG A 447 -26.78 -42.25 6.26
C ARG A 447 -27.60 -42.71 5.07
N ASP A 448 -28.09 -43.95 5.21
CA ASP A 448 -29.05 -44.51 4.28
C ASP A 448 -30.47 -44.09 4.67
N TYR A 449 -31.28 -43.85 3.67
CA TYR A 449 -32.69 -43.54 3.77
C TYR A 449 -33.49 -44.55 3.00
N TYR A 450 -34.63 -44.94 3.51
CA TYR A 450 -35.39 -46.07 3.04
C TYR A 450 -36.76 -45.66 2.49
N ARG A 451 -37.19 -46.40 1.49
CA ARG A 451 -38.56 -46.45 1.00
C ARG A 451 -38.94 -47.92 0.87
N ASP A 452 -40.03 -48.36 1.55
CA ASP A 452 -40.52 -49.75 1.53
C ASP A 452 -39.41 -50.77 1.83
N ASP A 453 -38.60 -50.55 2.86
CA ASP A 453 -37.46 -51.37 3.30
C ASP A 453 -36.22 -51.40 2.36
N ASP A 454 -36.29 -50.78 1.18
CA ASP A 454 -35.13 -50.64 0.27
C ASP A 454 -34.35 -49.34 0.53
N ILE A 455 -33.02 -49.42 0.42
CA ILE A 455 -32.15 -48.22 0.46
C ILE A 455 -32.31 -47.45 -0.84
N CYS A 456 -33.06 -46.37 -0.81
CA CYS A 456 -33.32 -45.55 -1.99
C CYS A 456 -32.50 -44.28 -2.06
N LEU A 457 -32.00 -43.80 -0.91
CA LEU A 457 -31.11 -42.66 -0.81
C LEU A 457 -29.96 -42.97 0.14
N SER A 458 -28.75 -42.81 -0.30
CA SER A 458 -27.54 -42.90 0.54
C SER A 458 -26.66 -41.67 0.32
N ILE A 459 -26.17 -41.10 1.40
CA ILE A 459 -25.32 -39.91 1.37
C ILE A 459 -24.02 -40.19 2.11
N ASP A 460 -22.91 -40.07 1.41
CA ASP A 460 -21.56 -40.09 1.98
C ASP A 460 -20.85 -38.76 1.78
N GLU A 461 -19.66 -38.58 2.31
CA GLU A 461 -18.90 -37.33 2.25
C GLU A 461 -18.65 -36.78 0.82
N ASN A 462 -18.73 -37.65 -0.21
CA ASN A 462 -18.36 -37.28 -1.58
C ASN A 462 -19.46 -37.55 -2.59
N TYR A 463 -20.37 -38.48 -2.27
CA TYR A 463 -21.37 -38.95 -3.21
C TYR A 463 -22.74 -39.10 -2.56
N MET A 464 -23.73 -38.85 -3.38
CA MET A 464 -25.13 -39.15 -3.10
C MET A 464 -25.59 -40.22 -4.09
N THR A 465 -26.25 -41.25 -3.59
CA THR A 465 -26.87 -42.29 -4.40
C THR A 465 -28.39 -42.18 -4.24
N ILE A 466 -29.12 -41.98 -5.32
CA ILE A 466 -30.59 -41.87 -5.33
C ILE A 466 -31.09 -42.96 -6.28
N PHE A 467 -31.93 -43.87 -5.76
CA PHE A 467 -32.46 -44.99 -6.54
C PHE A 467 -31.38 -45.79 -7.34
N GLY A 468 -30.23 -45.99 -6.70
CA GLY A 468 -29.09 -46.68 -7.29
C GLY A 468 -28.18 -45.85 -8.21
N PHE A 469 -28.55 -44.63 -8.55
CA PHE A 469 -27.70 -43.71 -9.32
C PHE A 469 -26.77 -42.92 -8.39
N LYS A 470 -25.46 -43.00 -8.64
CA LYS A 470 -24.44 -42.36 -7.83
C LYS A 470 -24.00 -41.03 -8.45
N PHE A 471 -24.15 -39.94 -7.71
CA PHE A 471 -23.76 -38.58 -8.13
C PHE A 471 -22.69 -38.03 -7.21
N LYS A 472 -21.69 -37.39 -7.78
CA LYS A 472 -20.82 -36.49 -7.04
C LYS A 472 -21.56 -35.19 -6.80
N TYR A 473 -21.49 -34.63 -5.61
CA TYR A 473 -22.19 -33.40 -5.27
C TYR A 473 -21.27 -32.39 -4.56
N GLU A 474 -21.69 -31.14 -4.57
CA GLU A 474 -21.16 -30.08 -3.71
C GLU A 474 -22.34 -29.38 -3.02
N LEU A 475 -22.14 -29.01 -1.76
CA LEU A 475 -23.13 -28.26 -1.00
C LEU A 475 -23.11 -26.80 -1.47
N THR A 476 -24.25 -26.28 -1.93
CA THR A 476 -24.34 -24.91 -2.50
C THR A 476 -25.01 -23.92 -1.57
N ASP A 477 -26.00 -24.39 -0.79
CA ASP A 477 -26.72 -23.51 0.12
C ASP A 477 -27.28 -24.28 1.31
N TYR A 478 -27.50 -23.59 2.42
CA TYR A 478 -28.11 -24.11 3.61
C TYR A 478 -29.23 -23.15 4.00
N ARG A 479 -30.49 -23.60 3.88
CA ARG A 479 -31.64 -22.74 4.13
C ARG A 479 -32.30 -23.16 5.46
N TYR A 480 -32.34 -22.25 6.42
CA TYR A 480 -33.07 -22.24 7.69
C TYR A 480 -32.51 -23.06 8.86
N PRO A 481 -32.32 -22.39 10.01
CA PRO A 481 -31.86 -23.06 11.25
C PRO A 481 -32.90 -23.99 11.90
N TYR A 482 -34.15 -23.92 11.47
CA TYR A 482 -35.23 -24.65 12.13
C TYR A 482 -35.65 -25.98 11.46
N TYR A 483 -35.20 -26.24 10.21
CA TYR A 483 -35.72 -27.35 9.41
C TYR A 483 -34.63 -28.21 8.76
N ASN A 484 -33.39 -28.18 9.21
CA ASN A 484 -32.30 -29.03 8.66
C ASN A 484 -32.30 -29.17 7.14
N ASP A 485 -32.49 -28.05 6.45
CA ASP A 485 -32.59 -27.97 4.99
C ASP A 485 -31.24 -27.72 4.35
N PHE A 486 -30.92 -28.41 3.30
CA PHE A 486 -29.71 -28.15 2.53
C PHE A 486 -29.91 -28.36 1.03
N ILE A 487 -29.14 -27.61 0.24
CA ILE A 487 -29.17 -27.66 -1.21
C ILE A 487 -27.81 -28.14 -1.69
N VAL A 488 -27.83 -29.17 -2.50
CA VAL A 488 -26.63 -29.69 -3.17
C VAL A 488 -26.75 -29.53 -4.67
N LYS A 489 -25.61 -29.39 -5.32
CA LYS A 489 -25.47 -29.31 -6.77
C LYS A 489 -24.69 -30.52 -7.26
N THR A 490 -25.16 -31.16 -8.31
CA THR A 490 -24.44 -32.29 -8.92
C THR A 490 -23.17 -31.80 -9.63
N VAL A 491 -22.06 -32.53 -9.47
CA VAL A 491 -20.78 -32.23 -10.10
C VAL A 491 -20.58 -33.16 -11.29
N GLY A 492 -20.25 -32.59 -12.45
CA GLY A 492 -20.01 -33.35 -13.69
C GLY A 492 -21.24 -33.51 -14.59
N HIS A 493 -22.39 -32.98 -14.23
CA HIS A 493 -23.57 -32.86 -15.10
C HIS A 493 -23.62 -31.49 -15.75
N ASN A 494 -24.09 -31.43 -17.00
CA ASN A 494 -24.26 -30.19 -17.75
C ASN A 494 -25.59 -30.22 -18.49
N PRO A 495 -26.61 -29.42 -18.14
CA PRO A 495 -26.61 -28.49 -16.98
C PRO A 495 -26.59 -29.23 -15.64
N PRO A 496 -26.06 -28.59 -14.54
CA PRO A 496 -26.10 -29.19 -13.22
C PRO A 496 -27.54 -29.24 -12.71
N LEU A 497 -27.82 -30.26 -11.88
CA LEU A 497 -29.08 -30.36 -11.16
C LEU A 497 -28.87 -29.87 -9.71
N TYR A 498 -29.84 -29.15 -9.18
CA TYR A 498 -29.91 -28.75 -7.80
C TYR A 498 -30.90 -29.62 -7.06
N LEU A 499 -30.50 -30.10 -5.90
CA LEU A 499 -31.32 -30.95 -5.05
C LEU A 499 -31.53 -30.24 -3.71
N TYR A 500 -32.77 -29.97 -3.38
CA TYR A 500 -33.16 -29.46 -2.08
C TYR A 500 -33.61 -30.60 -1.20
N MET A 501 -33.04 -30.73 -0.01
CA MET A 501 -33.37 -31.75 0.94
C MET A 501 -33.89 -31.09 2.21
N HIS A 502 -35.12 -31.47 2.60
CA HIS A 502 -35.81 -31.01 3.77
C HIS A 502 -36.04 -32.18 4.73
N GLN A 503 -35.51 -32.07 5.95
CA GLN A 503 -35.68 -33.10 6.96
C GLN A 503 -36.58 -32.63 8.11
N TRP A 504 -37.65 -33.37 8.36
CA TRP A 504 -38.46 -33.19 9.55
C TRP A 504 -38.63 -34.52 10.28
N GLY A 505 -38.24 -34.56 11.54
CA GLY A 505 -38.27 -35.78 12.36
C GLY A 505 -37.44 -36.90 11.71
N ASN A 506 -38.06 -38.01 11.40
CA ASN A 506 -37.44 -39.18 10.76
C ASN A 506 -37.69 -39.25 9.23
N LYS A 507 -38.26 -38.21 8.64
CA LYS A 507 -38.53 -38.13 7.18
C LYS A 507 -37.62 -37.14 6.51
N VAL A 508 -37.27 -37.42 5.25
CA VAL A 508 -36.54 -36.51 4.35
C VAL A 508 -37.30 -36.38 3.04
N GLU A 509 -37.63 -35.16 2.68
CA GLU A 509 -38.18 -34.82 1.38
C GLU A 509 -37.04 -34.36 0.47
N ILE A 510 -37.03 -34.82 -0.77
CA ILE A 510 -36.10 -34.36 -1.80
C ILE A 510 -36.90 -33.72 -2.91
N CYS A 511 -36.49 -32.49 -3.25
CA CYS A 511 -37.00 -31.76 -4.39
C CYS A 511 -35.86 -31.49 -5.35
N PHE A 512 -36.11 -31.32 -6.63
CA PHE A 512 -35.10 -30.89 -7.58
C PHE A 512 -35.49 -29.60 -8.28
N ALA A 513 -34.50 -28.88 -8.82
CA ALA A 513 -34.66 -27.77 -9.72
C ALA A 513 -33.58 -27.81 -10.79
N THR A 514 -33.89 -27.32 -12.00
CA THR A 514 -32.85 -27.06 -13.00
C THR A 514 -32.02 -25.82 -12.59
N ALA A 515 -30.87 -25.60 -13.25
CA ALA A 515 -30.07 -24.41 -13.00
C ALA A 515 -30.86 -23.13 -13.29
N ASP A 516 -31.62 -23.10 -14.39
CA ASP A 516 -32.41 -21.94 -14.80
C ASP A 516 -33.53 -21.63 -13.78
N ASP A 517 -34.21 -22.67 -13.27
CA ASP A 517 -35.24 -22.49 -12.25
C ASP A 517 -34.68 -22.02 -10.92
N TYR A 518 -33.54 -22.57 -10.52
CA TYR A 518 -32.89 -22.20 -9.24
C TYR A 518 -32.31 -20.79 -9.25
N GLU A 519 -31.69 -20.37 -10.37
CA GLU A 519 -30.99 -19.10 -10.47
C GLU A 519 -31.94 -17.93 -10.79
N ASN A 520 -33.03 -18.17 -11.51
CA ASN A 520 -33.87 -17.12 -12.09
C ASN A 520 -35.32 -17.05 -11.53
N SER A 521 -35.75 -18.01 -10.70
CA SER A 521 -37.11 -18.00 -10.15
C SER A 521 -37.22 -17.19 -8.87
N ALA A 522 -38.14 -16.24 -8.85
CA ALA A 522 -38.53 -15.51 -7.64
C ALA A 522 -39.50 -16.33 -6.74
N ASP A 523 -40.17 -17.33 -7.32
CA ASP A 523 -41.11 -18.22 -6.64
C ASP A 523 -40.47 -19.58 -6.38
N ASN A 524 -41.16 -20.45 -5.63
CA ASN A 524 -40.62 -21.75 -5.22
C ASN A 524 -40.35 -22.66 -6.46
N PRO A 525 -39.06 -22.84 -6.85
CA PRO A 525 -38.71 -23.60 -8.06
C PRO A 525 -38.68 -25.12 -7.85
N TRP A 526 -38.98 -25.58 -6.61
CA TRP A 526 -38.74 -26.95 -6.21
C TRP A 526 -39.88 -27.90 -6.57
N VAL A 527 -39.52 -28.92 -7.28
CA VAL A 527 -40.46 -30.01 -7.62
C VAL A 527 -40.16 -31.19 -6.70
N PRO A 528 -41.09 -31.62 -5.84
CA PRO A 528 -40.92 -32.80 -5.00
C PRO A 528 -40.70 -34.07 -5.84
N ILE A 529 -39.66 -34.84 -5.47
CA ILE A 529 -39.40 -36.15 -6.13
C ILE A 529 -39.91 -37.28 -5.26
N ALA A 530 -39.54 -37.27 -3.98
CA ALA A 530 -39.85 -38.36 -3.06
C ALA A 530 -39.69 -37.94 -1.60
N THR A 531 -40.38 -38.65 -0.72
CA THR A 531 -40.17 -38.60 0.72
C THR A 531 -39.63 -39.95 1.20
N PHE A 532 -38.53 -39.90 1.98
CA PHE A 532 -37.84 -41.07 2.50
C PHE A 532 -37.92 -41.10 4.04
N SER A 533 -37.84 -42.30 4.63
CA SER A 533 -37.75 -42.48 6.07
C SER A 533 -36.34 -42.80 6.52
N THR A 534 -35.96 -42.37 7.73
CA THR A 534 -34.69 -42.73 8.37
C THR A 534 -34.76 -44.09 9.08
N SER A 535 -35.91 -44.78 9.03
CA SER A 535 -36.07 -46.15 9.51
C SER A 535 -36.92 -46.98 8.53
N PRO A 536 -36.70 -48.30 8.42
CA PRO A 536 -37.37 -49.17 7.44
C PRO A 536 -38.88 -49.34 7.58
N LEU A 537 -39.51 -48.81 8.58
CA LEU A 537 -40.87 -49.21 9.00
C LEU A 537 -41.97 -48.13 8.92
N SER A 538 -41.86 -47.09 8.06
CA SER A 538 -43.01 -46.19 7.83
C SER A 538 -42.94 -45.43 6.54
N THR A 539 -43.75 -45.82 5.59
CA THR A 539 -43.97 -45.09 4.33
C THR A 539 -45.32 -44.41 4.33
N GLU A 540 -45.34 -43.09 4.12
CA GLU A 540 -46.48 -42.38 3.54
C GLU A 540 -46.04 -41.78 2.22
N ILE A 541 -46.68 -42.15 1.13
CA ILE A 541 -46.47 -41.57 -0.21
C ILE A 541 -47.30 -40.29 -0.25
N LEU A 542 -46.64 -39.15 -0.36
CA LEU A 542 -47.27 -37.87 -0.68
C LEU A 542 -47.13 -37.63 -2.20
N GLY A 543 -48.26 -37.86 -2.91
CA GLY A 543 -48.38 -37.52 -4.31
C GLY A 543 -48.29 -38.68 -5.30
N ASP A 544 -49.20 -38.66 -6.29
CA ASP A 544 -49.26 -39.62 -7.39
C ASP A 544 -48.15 -39.28 -8.40
N VAL A 545 -47.31 -40.26 -8.69
CA VAL A 545 -46.15 -40.13 -9.65
C VAL A 545 -46.59 -39.77 -11.08
N ASN A 546 -47.89 -39.69 -11.33
CA ASN A 546 -48.45 -39.42 -12.65
C ASN A 546 -48.68 -37.95 -13.00
N GLU A 547 -48.36 -36.99 -12.10
CA GLU A 547 -48.45 -35.56 -12.36
C GLU A 547 -47.08 -34.87 -12.53
N ILE A 548 -46.18 -35.47 -13.32
CA ILE A 548 -44.95 -34.82 -13.71
C ILE A 548 -45.24 -33.96 -14.95
N PRO A 549 -45.00 -32.64 -14.93
CA PRO A 549 -45.22 -31.78 -16.08
C PRO A 549 -44.42 -32.24 -17.31
N PRO A 550 -44.96 -32.09 -18.55
CA PRO A 550 -44.25 -32.47 -19.75
C PRO A 550 -42.99 -31.59 -19.93
N GLY A 551 -41.82 -32.19 -19.88
CA GLY A 551 -40.51 -31.56 -19.96
C GLY A 551 -39.55 -31.98 -18.84
N SER A 552 -40.03 -32.67 -17.82
CA SER A 552 -39.22 -33.21 -16.74
C SER A 552 -38.47 -34.46 -17.21
N VAL A 553 -37.17 -34.54 -16.91
CA VAL A 553 -36.34 -35.70 -17.24
C VAL A 553 -36.68 -36.82 -16.25
N MET A 554 -37.35 -37.87 -16.68
CA MET A 554 -37.45 -39.11 -15.89
C MET A 554 -36.06 -39.77 -15.84
N ILE A 555 -35.49 -39.84 -14.68
CA ILE A 555 -34.33 -40.70 -14.40
C ILE A 555 -34.90 -42.08 -14.10
N TYR A 556 -34.84 -43.00 -15.06
CA TYR A 556 -35.07 -44.40 -14.87
C TYR A 556 -33.87 -45.09 -14.27
#